data_955601e01198041a279f189b42ccfed4
#
_entry.id   955601e01198041a279f189b42ccfed4
#
_cell.length_a   1.000
_cell.length_b   1.000
_cell.length_c   1.000
_cell.angle_alpha   90.00
_cell.angle_beta   90.00
_cell.angle_gamma   90.00
#
_symmetry.space_group_name_H-M   'P 1'
#
loop_
_entity.id
_entity.type
_entity.pdbx_description
1 polymer ?
#
loop_
_entity_poly.entity_id
_entity_poly.type
_entity_poly.pdbx_seq_one_letter_code
_entity_poly.pdbx_strand_id
1 'polypeptide(L)'
;HGGGFLLRRKYIIENMAQYIASNYDYVVCNVDYRLLRDQKNSVTFDELIGDTFGAMLWIKENITNYKGNRDSIAVTGDSAGAYISAMIVNSGNKIATKGNFSDHLCIKPSYVPESITAEDIKNKNLLDVQASVLSYGGYNLYSPALKGIFETRKNPFWTFALSKPRGIFGNNFNAQENPEMYKAISPIYNIPNVDERKLPPQFITSASEDRVTPVHAIEEYVEALKDAGQDVTYWEYKDQRHAYLDSGK
;
A
#
# COMPACT_ATOMS: atom_id res chain seq x y z
N HIS A 1 1.42 5.45 6.19
CA HIS A 1 0.83 5.33 7.53
C HIS A 1 -0.41 4.43 7.55
N GLY A 2 -0.67 3.73 8.67
CA GLY A 2 -1.87 2.96 8.91
C GLY A 2 -3.14 3.81 9.09
N GLY A 3 -4.27 3.14 9.41
CA GLY A 3 -5.55 3.80 9.66
C GLY A 3 -6.71 3.27 8.81
N GLY A 4 -6.60 2.05 8.27
CA GLY A 4 -7.67 1.37 7.53
C GLY A 4 -8.15 2.15 6.30
N PHE A 5 -7.29 2.94 5.69
CA PHE A 5 -7.58 3.80 4.51
C PHE A 5 -8.60 4.93 4.76
N LEU A 6 -9.08 5.07 5.99
CA LEU A 6 -10.17 5.98 6.36
C LEU A 6 -9.76 6.99 7.43
N LEU A 7 -8.74 6.68 8.22
CA LEU A 7 -8.37 7.42 9.41
C LEU A 7 -6.88 7.76 9.41
N ARG A 8 -6.50 8.64 10.34
CA ARG A 8 -5.12 9.02 10.62
C ARG A 8 -4.47 9.85 9.50
N ARG A 9 -3.26 10.26 9.72
CA ARG A 9 -2.38 11.01 8.82
C ARG A 9 -0.93 10.70 9.20
N LYS A 10 0.02 11.13 8.41
CA LYS A 10 1.46 10.87 8.59
C LYS A 10 2.01 11.19 9.98
N TYR A 11 1.40 12.12 10.71
CA TYR A 11 1.88 12.53 12.04
C TYR A 11 1.95 11.37 13.05
N ILE A 12 1.20 10.29 12.87
CA ILE A 12 1.22 9.15 13.81
C ILE A 12 2.53 8.38 13.80
N ILE A 13 3.27 8.43 12.68
CA ILE A 13 4.58 7.77 12.53
C ILE A 13 5.74 8.78 12.57
N GLU A 14 5.48 10.04 12.95
CA GLU A 14 6.49 11.09 12.98
C GLU A 14 7.64 10.77 13.92
N ASN A 15 7.36 10.25 15.11
CA ASN A 15 8.39 9.86 16.08
C ASN A 15 9.32 8.77 15.53
N MET A 16 8.76 7.77 14.83
CA MET A 16 9.54 6.73 14.17
C MET A 16 10.38 7.30 13.03
N ALA A 17 9.80 8.19 12.22
CA ALA A 17 10.50 8.84 11.13
C ALA A 17 11.68 9.69 11.63
N GLN A 18 11.48 10.47 12.69
CA GLN A 18 12.52 11.25 13.35
C GLN A 18 13.60 10.37 13.98
N TYR A 19 13.21 9.28 14.64
CA TYR A 19 14.16 8.32 15.21
C TYR A 19 15.08 7.73 14.14
N ILE A 20 14.51 7.26 13.03
CA ILE A 20 15.28 6.70 11.92
C ILE A 20 16.22 7.75 11.33
N ALA A 21 15.72 8.94 11.01
CA ALA A 21 16.52 10.00 10.42
C ALA A 21 17.64 10.54 11.34
N SER A 22 17.43 10.43 12.66
CA SER A 22 18.42 10.92 13.65
C SER A 22 19.48 9.89 14.03
N ASN A 23 19.20 8.60 13.86
CA ASN A 23 20.09 7.53 14.34
C ASN A 23 20.74 6.71 13.22
N TYR A 24 20.27 6.88 11.98
CA TYR A 24 20.76 6.13 10.82
C TYR A 24 20.98 7.08 9.65
N ASP A 25 21.78 6.67 8.70
CA ASP A 25 22.08 7.45 7.48
C ASP A 25 20.95 7.29 6.44
N TYR A 26 19.74 7.76 6.81
CA TYR A 26 18.57 7.75 5.95
C TYR A 26 17.91 9.12 5.86
N VAL A 27 17.46 9.45 4.65
CA VAL A 27 16.46 10.51 4.44
C VAL A 27 15.08 9.85 4.52
N VAL A 28 14.24 10.28 5.45
CA VAL A 28 12.90 9.70 5.64
C VAL A 28 11.83 10.59 5.02
N CYS A 29 11.11 10.07 4.04
CA CYS A 29 9.97 10.71 3.42
C CYS A 29 8.67 10.17 4.05
N ASN A 30 8.07 10.93 4.95
CA ASN A 30 6.82 10.57 5.60
C ASN A 30 5.63 11.04 4.76
N VAL A 31 4.94 10.11 4.10
CA VAL A 31 3.94 10.38 3.06
C VAL A 31 2.52 10.40 3.63
N ASP A 32 1.76 11.44 3.30
CA ASP A 32 0.29 11.42 3.36
C ASP A 32 -0.33 11.00 2.04
N TYR A 33 -1.51 10.44 2.11
CA TYR A 33 -2.35 10.11 0.95
C TYR A 33 -3.81 10.45 1.27
N ARG A 34 -4.63 10.65 0.24
CA ARG A 34 -6.08 10.86 0.43
C ARG A 34 -6.70 9.64 1.09
N LEU A 35 -7.59 9.90 2.05
CA LEU A 35 -8.37 8.85 2.68
C LEU A 35 -9.69 8.66 1.93
N LEU A 36 -10.26 7.46 1.97
CA LEU A 36 -11.54 7.16 1.32
C LEU A 36 -12.66 8.14 1.73
N ARG A 37 -12.62 8.66 2.96
CA ARG A 37 -13.58 9.65 3.48
C ARG A 37 -13.34 11.10 3.02
N ASP A 38 -12.20 11.38 2.44
CA ASP A 38 -11.86 12.74 1.98
C ASP A 38 -12.75 13.14 0.79
N GLN A 39 -12.69 14.43 0.40
CA GLN A 39 -13.46 15.00 -0.70
C GLN A 39 -14.97 14.69 -0.58
N LYS A 40 -15.56 14.92 0.59
CA LYS A 40 -16.96 14.61 0.89
C LYS A 40 -17.29 13.11 0.73
N ASN A 41 -16.36 12.24 1.11
CA ASN A 41 -16.49 10.79 1.05
C ASN A 41 -16.59 10.25 -0.39
N SER A 42 -15.77 10.75 -1.31
CA SER A 42 -15.79 10.37 -2.72
C SER A 42 -14.49 9.77 -3.25
N VAL A 43 -13.38 9.84 -2.50
CA VAL A 43 -12.08 9.29 -2.93
C VAL A 43 -12.17 7.79 -3.15
N THR A 44 -11.76 7.31 -4.32
CA THR A 44 -11.72 5.88 -4.65
C THR A 44 -10.39 5.24 -4.25
N PHE A 45 -10.36 3.91 -4.20
CA PHE A 45 -9.19 3.20 -3.70
C PHE A 45 -7.99 3.30 -4.65
N ASP A 46 -8.23 3.30 -5.95
CA ASP A 46 -7.22 3.53 -6.98
C ASP A 46 -6.60 4.93 -6.90
N GLU A 47 -7.40 5.96 -6.56
CA GLU A 47 -6.91 7.33 -6.33
C GLU A 47 -6.00 7.41 -5.10
N LEU A 48 -6.35 6.69 -4.04
CA LEU A 48 -5.54 6.61 -2.81
C LEU A 48 -4.18 5.96 -3.10
N ILE A 49 -4.14 4.84 -3.85
CA ILE A 49 -2.89 4.21 -4.30
C ILE A 49 -2.15 5.15 -5.25
N GLY A 50 -2.87 5.82 -6.14
CA GLY A 50 -2.30 6.80 -7.07
C GLY A 50 -1.55 7.93 -6.38
N ASP A 51 -1.98 8.36 -5.19
CA ASP A 51 -1.26 9.36 -4.40
C ASP A 51 0.11 8.85 -3.94
N THR A 52 0.21 7.60 -3.54
CA THR A 52 1.49 7.02 -3.11
C THR A 52 2.43 6.75 -4.28
N PHE A 53 1.89 6.36 -5.44
CA PHE A 53 2.68 6.26 -6.67
C PHE A 53 3.19 7.62 -7.12
N GLY A 54 2.34 8.66 -7.04
CA GLY A 54 2.75 10.04 -7.30
C GLY A 54 3.84 10.52 -6.34
N ALA A 55 3.70 10.21 -5.04
CA ALA A 55 4.72 10.53 -4.04
C ALA A 55 6.06 9.85 -4.36
N MET A 56 6.06 8.58 -4.78
CA MET A 56 7.28 7.87 -5.19
C MET A 56 7.95 8.53 -6.40
N LEU A 57 7.18 8.91 -7.40
CA LEU A 57 7.72 9.62 -8.58
C LEU A 57 8.31 10.98 -8.19
N TRP A 58 7.63 11.72 -7.31
CA TRP A 58 8.16 12.97 -6.77
C TRP A 58 9.46 12.76 -5.99
N ILE A 59 9.52 11.72 -5.13
CA ILE A 59 10.73 11.37 -4.38
C ILE A 59 11.87 11.04 -5.34
N LYS A 60 11.64 10.19 -6.33
CA LYS A 60 12.66 9.82 -7.33
C LYS A 60 13.19 11.04 -8.10
N GLU A 61 12.36 12.02 -8.36
CA GLU A 61 12.77 13.26 -9.03
C GLU A 61 13.56 14.20 -8.11
N ASN A 62 13.13 14.34 -6.84
CA ASN A 62 13.58 15.45 -5.98
C ASN A 62 14.52 15.05 -4.85
N ILE A 63 14.63 13.77 -4.49
CA ILE A 63 15.30 13.33 -3.26
C ILE A 63 16.79 13.71 -3.19
N THR A 64 17.44 13.88 -4.32
CA THR A 64 18.84 14.34 -4.39
C THR A 64 19.04 15.76 -3.84
N ASN A 65 18.00 16.60 -3.90
CA ASN A 65 18.02 17.95 -3.30
C ASN A 65 18.06 17.88 -1.75
N TYR A 66 17.68 16.74 -1.18
CA TYR A 66 17.67 16.43 0.24
C TYR A 66 18.81 15.49 0.64
N LYS A 67 19.82 15.32 -0.21
CA LYS A 67 20.99 14.42 -0.03
C LYS A 67 20.62 12.92 -0.06
N GLY A 68 19.43 12.57 -0.47
CA GLY A 68 19.03 11.17 -0.65
C GLY A 68 19.48 10.60 -1.99
N ASN A 69 19.51 9.27 -2.08
CA ASN A 69 19.84 8.55 -3.30
C ASN A 69 18.56 7.98 -3.94
N ARG A 70 18.23 8.41 -5.16
CA ARG A 70 17.06 7.96 -5.91
C ARG A 70 17.08 6.47 -6.27
N ASP A 71 18.27 5.87 -6.28
CA ASP A 71 18.48 4.47 -6.67
C ASP A 71 18.62 3.55 -5.43
N SER A 72 18.49 4.12 -4.22
CA SER A 72 18.58 3.38 -2.96
C SER A 72 17.40 3.78 -2.06
N ILE A 73 16.23 3.26 -2.37
CA ILE A 73 14.97 3.57 -1.67
C ILE A 73 14.40 2.28 -1.08
N ALA A 74 14.05 2.31 0.19
CA ALA A 74 13.20 1.30 0.81
C ALA A 74 11.82 1.90 1.11
N VAL A 75 10.77 1.10 1.00
CA VAL A 75 9.43 1.48 1.42
C VAL A 75 9.05 0.76 2.70
N THR A 76 8.36 1.46 3.59
CA THR A 76 7.85 0.86 4.81
C THR A 76 6.45 1.37 5.11
N GLY A 77 5.71 0.59 5.88
CA GLY A 77 4.38 0.98 6.32
C GLY A 77 3.82 0.02 7.35
N ASP A 78 2.80 0.50 8.02
CA ASP A 78 2.06 -0.21 9.05
C ASP A 78 0.59 -0.38 8.65
N SER A 79 -0.04 -1.54 8.90
CA SER A 79 -1.48 -1.76 8.61
C SER A 79 -1.84 -1.39 7.15
N ALA A 80 -2.70 -0.39 6.95
CA ALA A 80 -3.03 0.15 5.63
C ALA A 80 -1.79 0.68 4.89
N GLY A 81 -0.80 1.24 5.59
CA GLY A 81 0.47 1.69 5.00
C GLY A 81 1.31 0.52 4.48
N ALA A 82 1.33 -0.62 5.17
CA ALA A 82 1.99 -1.84 4.70
C ALA A 82 1.33 -2.36 3.42
N TYR A 83 0.00 -2.36 3.37
CA TYR A 83 -0.76 -2.70 2.16
C TYR A 83 -0.36 -1.82 0.97
N ILE A 84 -0.36 -0.50 1.17
CA ILE A 84 -0.04 0.47 0.11
C ILE A 84 1.42 0.29 -0.34
N SER A 85 2.35 0.07 0.60
CA SER A 85 3.75 -0.21 0.28
C SER A 85 3.90 -1.49 -0.55
N ALA A 86 3.15 -2.55 -0.22
CA ALA A 86 3.10 -3.77 -1.02
C ALA A 86 2.54 -3.52 -2.43
N MET A 87 1.57 -2.61 -2.60
CA MET A 87 1.08 -2.21 -3.93
C MET A 87 2.18 -1.53 -4.76
N ILE A 88 3.01 -0.66 -4.16
CA ILE A 88 4.16 -0.06 -4.87
C ILE A 88 5.10 -1.16 -5.36
N VAL A 89 5.46 -2.10 -4.49
CA VAL A 89 6.39 -3.20 -4.80
C VAL A 89 5.84 -4.10 -5.90
N ASN A 90 4.61 -4.58 -5.75
CA ASN A 90 4.05 -5.60 -6.63
C ASN A 90 3.49 -5.03 -7.94
N SER A 91 2.96 -3.80 -7.92
CA SER A 91 2.18 -3.21 -9.01
C SER A 91 2.78 -1.93 -9.60
N GLY A 92 3.99 -1.54 -9.19
CA GLY A 92 4.62 -0.31 -9.67
C GLY A 92 4.78 -0.20 -11.19
N ASN A 93 4.65 -1.30 -11.93
CA ASN A 93 4.65 -1.33 -13.38
C ASN A 93 3.24 -1.25 -14.02
N LYS A 94 2.15 -1.32 -13.22
CA LYS A 94 0.75 -1.25 -13.68
C LYS A 94 0.23 0.19 -13.62
N ILE A 95 0.74 1.03 -14.48
CA ILE A 95 0.48 2.48 -14.51
C ILE A 95 -0.22 2.89 -15.79
N ALA A 96 -1.17 3.83 -15.66
CA ALA A 96 -1.71 4.61 -16.76
C ALA A 96 -1.74 6.10 -16.38
N THR A 97 -1.59 6.98 -17.36
CA THR A 97 -1.67 8.44 -17.15
C THR A 97 -3.00 9.00 -17.65
N LYS A 98 -3.79 8.22 -18.37
CA LYS A 98 -5.10 8.59 -18.96
C LYS A 98 -6.12 7.47 -18.72
N GLY A 99 -7.40 7.80 -18.84
CA GLY A 99 -8.53 6.86 -18.64
C GLY A 99 -8.88 6.63 -17.17
N ASN A 100 -9.89 5.80 -16.94
CA ASN A 100 -10.35 5.43 -15.61
C ASN A 100 -9.75 4.07 -15.21
N PHE A 101 -9.63 3.83 -13.92
CA PHE A 101 -9.13 2.55 -13.41
C PHE A 101 -9.97 1.36 -13.89
N SER A 102 -11.30 1.51 -13.94
CA SER A 102 -12.24 0.49 -14.44
C SER A 102 -11.95 0.02 -15.86
N ASP A 103 -11.35 0.86 -16.69
CA ASP A 103 -11.20 0.59 -18.13
C ASP A 103 -9.95 -0.25 -18.42
N HIS A 104 -8.91 -0.16 -17.60
CA HIS A 104 -7.60 -0.80 -17.88
C HIS A 104 -6.90 -1.39 -16.65
N LEU A 105 -7.49 -1.28 -15.46
CA LEU A 105 -6.98 -1.81 -14.19
C LEU A 105 -5.54 -1.36 -13.84
N CYS A 106 -5.16 -0.18 -14.32
CA CYS A 106 -3.86 0.43 -14.05
C CYS A 106 -4.01 1.65 -13.15
N ILE A 107 -3.07 1.82 -12.23
CA ILE A 107 -3.07 2.95 -11.30
C ILE A 107 -2.64 4.24 -12.00
N LYS A 108 -3.37 5.32 -11.75
CA LYS A 108 -3.01 6.66 -12.23
C LYS A 108 -2.29 7.42 -11.11
N PRO A 109 -0.97 7.66 -11.21
CA PRO A 109 -0.27 8.46 -10.22
C PRO A 109 -0.85 9.88 -10.16
N SER A 110 -1.01 10.43 -8.95
CA SER A 110 -1.48 11.82 -8.77
C SER A 110 -0.44 12.87 -9.15
N TYR A 111 0.81 12.45 -9.25
CA TYR A 111 1.93 13.25 -9.73
C TYR A 111 2.75 12.44 -10.74
N VAL A 112 3.08 13.07 -11.85
CA VAL A 112 4.02 12.56 -12.86
C VAL A 112 4.91 13.72 -13.25
N PRO A 113 6.24 13.58 -13.23
CA PRO A 113 7.15 14.61 -13.73
C PRO A 113 6.83 15.01 -15.18
N GLU A 114 6.91 16.30 -15.52
CA GLU A 114 6.48 16.81 -16.83
C GLU A 114 7.21 16.16 -18.03
N SER A 115 8.46 15.74 -17.82
CA SER A 115 9.30 15.12 -18.85
C SER A 115 9.13 13.58 -18.96
N ILE A 116 8.23 12.97 -18.18
CA ILE A 116 8.12 11.50 -18.04
C ILE A 116 6.73 11.02 -18.48
N THR A 117 6.69 9.99 -19.33
CA THR A 117 5.46 9.34 -19.76
C THR A 117 5.17 8.09 -18.92
N ALA A 118 3.95 7.53 -19.00
CA ALA A 118 3.62 6.24 -18.38
C ALA A 118 4.52 5.11 -18.90
N GLU A 119 4.89 5.19 -20.17
CA GLU A 119 5.79 4.22 -20.81
C GLU A 119 7.21 4.34 -20.26
N ASP A 120 7.70 5.57 -20.04
CA ASP A 120 9.00 5.77 -19.36
C ASP A 120 9.00 5.19 -17.96
N ILE A 121 7.93 5.38 -17.19
CA ILE A 121 7.84 4.86 -15.83
C ILE A 121 7.95 3.34 -15.83
N LYS A 122 7.27 2.67 -16.77
CA LYS A 122 7.32 1.21 -16.94
C LYS A 122 8.69 0.73 -17.42
N ASN A 123 9.17 1.28 -18.53
CA ASN A 123 10.36 0.79 -19.20
C ASN A 123 11.65 1.07 -18.40
N LYS A 124 11.66 2.11 -17.58
CA LYS A 124 12.78 2.48 -16.70
C LYS A 124 12.59 2.03 -15.26
N ASN A 125 11.50 1.32 -14.97
CA ASN A 125 11.16 0.83 -13.62
C ASN A 125 11.24 1.93 -12.55
N LEU A 126 10.69 3.12 -12.84
CA LEU A 126 10.85 4.30 -11.99
C LEU A 126 10.19 4.18 -10.62
N LEU A 127 9.32 3.19 -10.41
CA LEU A 127 8.74 2.89 -9.10
C LEU A 127 9.43 1.72 -8.37
N ASP A 128 10.49 1.16 -8.93
CA ASP A 128 11.24 0.11 -8.25
C ASP A 128 11.95 0.65 -7.00
N VAL A 129 11.93 -0.16 -5.97
CA VAL A 129 12.58 0.05 -4.68
C VAL A 129 13.51 -1.12 -4.38
N GLN A 130 14.43 -0.94 -3.42
CA GLN A 130 15.47 -1.93 -3.13
C GLN A 130 15.12 -2.84 -1.97
N ALA A 131 14.13 -2.46 -1.13
CA ALA A 131 13.62 -3.29 -0.04
C ALA A 131 12.24 -2.81 0.40
N SER A 132 11.51 -3.67 1.08
CA SER A 132 10.29 -3.28 1.78
C SER A 132 10.21 -3.86 3.19
N VAL A 133 9.66 -3.08 4.14
CA VAL A 133 9.38 -3.49 5.51
C VAL A 133 7.90 -3.27 5.79
N LEU A 134 7.15 -4.35 5.92
CA LEU A 134 5.69 -4.36 5.89
C LEU A 134 5.16 -4.89 7.23
N SER A 135 4.58 -4.01 8.06
CA SER A 135 4.15 -4.38 9.41
C SER A 135 2.65 -4.57 9.48
N TYR A 136 2.23 -5.76 9.90
CA TYR A 136 0.82 -6.15 10.12
C TYR A 136 -0.16 -5.63 9.06
N GLY A 137 0.20 -5.73 7.78
CA GLY A 137 -0.67 -5.39 6.66
C GLY A 137 -1.68 -6.49 6.32
N GLY A 138 -2.81 -6.11 5.74
CA GLY A 138 -3.70 -7.08 5.12
C GLY A 138 -3.56 -6.99 3.60
N TYR A 139 -3.12 -8.04 2.92
CA TYR A 139 -2.69 -7.95 1.52
C TYR A 139 -3.73 -8.46 0.51
N ASN A 140 -4.92 -8.81 1.00
CA ASN A 140 -6.05 -9.24 0.18
C ASN A 140 -7.27 -8.40 0.54
N LEU A 141 -7.76 -7.57 -0.37
CA LEU A 141 -8.96 -6.78 -0.17
C LEU A 141 -10.18 -7.43 -0.82
N TYR A 142 -9.95 -8.28 -1.83
CA TYR A 142 -11.02 -8.94 -2.57
C TYR A 142 -11.83 -9.90 -1.69
N SER A 143 -11.18 -10.82 -0.97
CA SER A 143 -11.89 -11.80 -0.13
C SER A 143 -12.69 -11.16 1.01
N PRO A 144 -12.17 -10.15 1.76
CA PRO A 144 -12.97 -9.40 2.71
C PRO A 144 -14.13 -8.62 2.08
N ALA A 145 -13.94 -8.04 0.89
CA ALA A 145 -14.98 -7.31 0.20
C ALA A 145 -16.16 -8.19 -0.21
N LEU A 146 -15.93 -9.45 -0.62
CA LEU A 146 -16.98 -10.44 -0.84
C LEU A 146 -17.81 -10.72 0.42
N LYS A 147 -17.25 -10.52 1.61
CA LYS A 147 -17.93 -10.63 2.90
C LYS A 147 -18.55 -9.31 3.37
N GLY A 148 -18.53 -8.27 2.54
CA GLY A 148 -19.10 -6.94 2.80
C GLY A 148 -18.18 -5.99 3.58
N ILE A 149 -16.92 -6.33 3.82
CA ILE A 149 -15.94 -5.43 4.42
C ILE A 149 -15.54 -4.40 3.35
N PHE A 150 -15.55 -3.11 3.70
CA PHE A 150 -15.34 -1.99 2.78
C PHE A 150 -16.41 -1.86 1.67
N GLU A 151 -17.59 -2.47 1.88
CA GLU A 151 -18.76 -2.35 1.03
C GLU A 151 -19.89 -1.55 1.71
N THR A 152 -21.03 -1.40 1.03
CA THR A 152 -22.11 -0.49 1.43
C THR A 152 -22.84 -0.87 2.71
N ARG A 153 -22.75 -2.09 3.22
CA ARG A 153 -23.73 -2.58 4.20
C ARG A 153 -23.24 -2.85 5.61
N LYS A 154 -21.98 -3.18 5.87
CA LYS A 154 -21.53 -3.54 7.24
C LYS A 154 -20.02 -3.29 7.39
N ASN A 155 -19.63 -2.04 7.49
CA ASN A 155 -18.22 -1.83 7.72
C ASN A 155 -17.98 -1.03 9.00
N PRO A 156 -17.48 -1.67 10.07
CA PRO A 156 -17.13 -0.99 11.29
C PRO A 156 -16.09 0.13 11.05
N PHE A 157 -15.21 -0.01 10.06
CA PHE A 157 -14.22 1.02 9.73
C PHE A 157 -14.88 2.34 9.29
N TRP A 158 -15.92 2.29 8.45
CA TRP A 158 -16.66 3.50 8.07
C TRP A 158 -17.32 4.17 9.26
N THR A 159 -17.88 3.38 10.18
CA THR A 159 -18.51 3.88 11.40
C THR A 159 -17.48 4.53 12.33
N PHE A 160 -16.34 3.93 12.54
CA PHE A 160 -15.23 4.52 13.29
C PHE A 160 -14.72 5.80 12.64
N ALA A 161 -14.74 5.88 11.31
CA ALA A 161 -14.34 7.06 10.57
C ALA A 161 -15.42 8.18 10.58
N LEU A 162 -16.57 7.95 11.20
CA LEU A 162 -17.73 8.84 11.17
C LEU A 162 -18.15 9.20 9.74
N SER A 163 -18.05 8.24 8.83
CA SER A 163 -18.34 8.40 7.41
C SER A 163 -19.45 7.45 6.97
N LYS A 164 -20.22 7.87 5.97
CA LYS A 164 -21.27 7.02 5.40
C LYS A 164 -20.64 5.85 4.63
N PRO A 165 -21.01 4.60 4.94
CA PRO A 165 -20.51 3.43 4.23
C PRO A 165 -20.85 3.47 2.74
N ARG A 166 -19.88 3.11 1.90
CA ARG A 166 -20.00 2.92 0.45
C ARG A 166 -18.96 1.93 -0.04
N GLY A 167 -19.05 1.48 -1.29
CA GLY A 167 -17.98 0.73 -1.93
C GLY A 167 -16.71 1.56 -2.10
N ILE A 168 -15.56 0.90 -2.07
CA ILE A 168 -14.24 1.56 -2.20
C ILE A 168 -14.00 2.20 -3.58
N PHE A 169 -14.75 1.78 -4.58
CA PHE A 169 -14.80 2.40 -5.92
C PHE A 169 -16.09 3.21 -6.16
N GLY A 170 -16.82 3.58 -5.11
CA GLY A 170 -18.14 4.18 -5.19
C GLY A 170 -19.26 3.12 -5.17
N ASN A 171 -20.51 3.56 -5.36
CA ASN A 171 -21.67 2.68 -5.23
C ASN A 171 -22.00 1.87 -6.51
N ASN A 172 -21.31 2.14 -7.61
CA ASN A 172 -21.56 1.50 -8.91
C ASN A 172 -20.75 0.21 -9.11
N PHE A 173 -19.81 -0.06 -8.20
CA PHE A 173 -18.93 -1.22 -8.28
C PHE A 173 -18.97 -2.00 -6.97
N ASN A 174 -18.90 -3.33 -7.07
CA ASN A 174 -18.80 -4.23 -5.92
C ASN A 174 -17.94 -5.46 -6.26
N ALA A 175 -17.47 -6.16 -5.22
CA ALA A 175 -16.53 -7.26 -5.39
C ALA A 175 -17.11 -8.48 -6.13
N GLN A 176 -18.43 -8.66 -6.12
CA GLN A 176 -19.09 -9.80 -6.82
C GLN A 176 -19.19 -9.56 -8.32
N GLU A 177 -19.58 -8.35 -8.72
CA GLU A 177 -19.81 -8.00 -10.12
C GLU A 177 -18.53 -7.53 -10.82
N ASN A 178 -17.57 -6.98 -10.05
CA ASN A 178 -16.33 -6.40 -10.58
C ASN A 178 -15.07 -6.99 -9.92
N PRO A 179 -14.91 -8.33 -9.86
CA PRO A 179 -13.82 -8.98 -9.12
C PRO A 179 -12.43 -8.53 -9.57
N GLU A 180 -12.25 -8.24 -10.86
CA GLU A 180 -10.93 -7.87 -11.40
C GLU A 180 -10.45 -6.50 -10.88
N MET A 181 -11.37 -5.56 -10.61
CA MET A 181 -11.00 -4.29 -9.98
C MET A 181 -10.44 -4.50 -8.58
N TYR A 182 -11.08 -5.36 -7.77
CA TYR A 182 -10.65 -5.67 -6.40
C TYR A 182 -9.36 -6.49 -6.35
N LYS A 183 -9.18 -7.42 -7.28
CA LYS A 183 -7.92 -8.16 -7.43
C LYS A 183 -6.78 -7.24 -7.88
N ALA A 184 -7.03 -6.35 -8.84
CA ALA A 184 -6.01 -5.44 -9.36
C ALA A 184 -5.43 -4.51 -8.30
N ILE A 185 -6.21 -4.17 -7.26
CA ILE A 185 -5.72 -3.37 -6.12
C ILE A 185 -5.29 -4.22 -4.92
N SER A 186 -5.36 -5.53 -4.96
CA SER A 186 -4.95 -6.41 -3.86
C SER A 186 -3.53 -6.94 -4.11
N PRO A 187 -2.55 -6.63 -3.24
CA PRO A 187 -1.15 -7.03 -3.43
C PRO A 187 -0.95 -8.51 -3.76
N ILE A 188 -1.68 -9.40 -3.10
CA ILE A 188 -1.55 -10.85 -3.28
C ILE A 188 -1.82 -11.32 -4.72
N TYR A 189 -2.72 -10.68 -5.45
CA TYR A 189 -3.03 -11.01 -6.86
C TYR A 189 -2.10 -10.33 -7.87
N ASN A 190 -1.14 -9.55 -7.38
CA ASN A 190 -0.21 -8.78 -8.19
C ASN A 190 1.25 -9.21 -8.00
N ILE A 191 1.47 -10.37 -7.37
CA ILE A 191 2.80 -10.95 -7.21
C ILE A 191 3.20 -11.56 -8.56
N PRO A 192 4.25 -11.06 -9.23
CA PRO A 192 4.78 -11.68 -10.43
C PRO A 192 5.56 -12.95 -10.08
N ASN A 193 5.64 -13.92 -11.00
CA ASN A 193 6.64 -14.97 -10.88
C ASN A 193 8.05 -14.35 -10.94
N VAL A 194 9.01 -14.93 -10.20
CA VAL A 194 10.38 -14.40 -10.13
C VAL A 194 11.06 -14.38 -11.50
N ASP A 195 10.73 -15.33 -12.38
CA ASP A 195 11.26 -15.39 -13.75
C ASP A 195 10.72 -14.27 -14.65
N GLU A 196 9.55 -13.72 -14.32
CA GLU A 196 8.96 -12.57 -15.04
C GLU A 196 9.51 -11.24 -14.52
N ARG A 197 9.52 -11.10 -13.19
CA ARG A 197 10.04 -9.91 -12.51
C ARG A 197 10.45 -10.24 -11.08
N LYS A 198 11.73 -10.14 -10.79
CA LYS A 198 12.23 -10.25 -9.42
C LYS A 198 11.85 -9.01 -8.63
N LEU A 199 11.11 -9.20 -7.53
CA LEU A 199 10.78 -8.14 -6.57
C LEU A 199 11.97 -7.89 -5.62
N PRO A 200 12.06 -6.71 -5.00
CA PRO A 200 13.00 -6.48 -3.92
C PRO A 200 12.68 -7.39 -2.72
N PRO A 201 13.66 -7.69 -1.85
CA PRO A 201 13.41 -8.45 -0.63
C PRO A 201 12.36 -7.75 0.24
N GLN A 202 11.44 -8.55 0.78
CA GLN A 202 10.35 -8.09 1.62
C GLN A 202 10.50 -8.64 3.04
N PHE A 203 10.58 -7.77 4.04
CA PHE A 203 10.47 -8.15 5.44
C PHE A 203 9.06 -7.89 5.94
N ILE A 204 8.34 -8.94 6.28
CA ILE A 204 6.93 -8.89 6.66
C ILE A 204 6.77 -9.30 8.11
N THR A 205 6.00 -8.53 8.87
CA THR A 205 5.75 -8.85 10.27
C THR A 205 4.27 -8.93 10.59
N SER A 206 3.93 -9.80 11.54
CA SER A 206 2.59 -9.94 12.11
C SER A 206 2.62 -9.84 13.63
N ALA A 207 1.46 -9.87 14.27
CA ALA A 207 1.29 -9.90 15.70
C ALA A 207 0.34 -11.05 16.08
N SER A 208 0.73 -11.91 17.04
CA SER A 208 0.00 -13.15 17.32
C SER A 208 -1.43 -12.94 17.84
N GLU A 209 -1.72 -11.78 18.46
CA GLU A 209 -3.05 -11.41 18.96
C GLU A 209 -3.78 -10.41 18.05
N ASP A 210 -3.34 -10.26 16.81
CA ASP A 210 -3.97 -9.32 15.86
C ASP A 210 -5.35 -9.82 15.39
N ARG A 211 -6.39 -9.03 15.67
CA ARG A 211 -7.78 -9.32 15.28
C ARG A 211 -8.24 -8.48 14.08
N VAL A 212 -7.43 -7.55 13.63
CA VAL A 212 -7.73 -6.66 12.49
C VAL A 212 -7.17 -7.25 11.20
N THR A 213 -5.88 -7.61 11.23
CA THR A 213 -5.19 -8.33 10.17
C THR A 213 -4.62 -9.64 10.76
N PRO A 214 -5.46 -10.68 10.88
CA PRO A 214 -5.07 -11.90 11.59
C PRO A 214 -3.90 -12.59 10.89
N VAL A 215 -3.08 -13.28 11.69
CA VAL A 215 -1.83 -13.94 11.26
C VAL A 215 -2.01 -14.74 9.97
N HIS A 216 -3.04 -15.59 9.89
CA HIS A 216 -3.28 -16.42 8.71
C HIS A 216 -3.47 -15.62 7.40
N ALA A 217 -4.02 -14.40 7.48
CA ALA A 217 -4.19 -13.55 6.30
C ALA A 217 -2.87 -12.92 5.82
N ILE A 218 -1.92 -12.76 6.74
CA ILE A 218 -0.55 -12.30 6.41
C ILE A 218 0.26 -13.48 5.87
N GLU A 219 0.14 -14.65 6.49
CA GLU A 219 0.79 -15.89 6.05
C GLU A 219 0.38 -16.29 4.62
N GLU A 220 -0.90 -16.11 4.26
CA GLU A 220 -1.39 -16.32 2.89
C GLU A 220 -0.59 -15.50 1.86
N TYR A 221 -0.28 -14.26 2.18
CA TYR A 221 0.54 -13.41 1.31
C TYR A 221 2.01 -13.84 1.29
N VAL A 222 2.57 -14.21 2.44
CA VAL A 222 3.95 -14.72 2.56
C VAL A 222 4.13 -15.99 1.75
N GLU A 223 3.20 -16.95 1.85
CA GLU A 223 3.24 -18.17 1.06
C GLU A 223 3.11 -17.89 -0.44
N ALA A 224 2.21 -16.97 -0.84
CA ALA A 224 2.09 -16.58 -2.24
C ALA A 224 3.38 -15.96 -2.80
N LEU A 225 4.13 -15.19 -2.00
CA LEU A 225 5.46 -14.69 -2.38
C LEU A 225 6.48 -15.82 -2.55
N LYS A 226 6.52 -16.79 -1.62
CA LYS A 226 7.40 -17.96 -1.70
C LYS A 226 7.08 -18.83 -2.92
N ASP A 227 5.80 -19.10 -3.16
CA ASP A 227 5.33 -19.89 -4.30
C ASP A 227 5.71 -19.24 -5.64
N ALA A 228 5.71 -17.90 -5.68
CA ALA A 228 6.19 -17.13 -6.83
C ALA A 228 7.74 -17.04 -6.93
N GLY A 229 8.49 -17.65 -6.00
CA GLY A 229 9.96 -17.64 -5.95
C GLY A 229 10.55 -16.30 -5.47
N GLN A 230 9.77 -15.42 -4.87
CA GLN A 230 10.22 -14.10 -4.40
C GLN A 230 10.93 -14.19 -3.05
N ASP A 231 11.83 -13.24 -2.80
CA ASP A 231 12.58 -13.17 -1.54
C ASP A 231 11.73 -12.52 -0.44
N VAL A 232 11.41 -13.32 0.57
CA VAL A 232 10.59 -12.88 1.71
C VAL A 232 11.10 -13.41 3.03
N THR A 233 11.23 -12.54 4.02
CA THR A 233 11.49 -12.87 5.43
C THR A 233 10.25 -12.53 6.23
N TYR A 234 9.78 -13.48 7.04
CA TYR A 234 8.58 -13.30 7.86
C TYR A 234 8.89 -13.47 9.34
N TRP A 235 8.32 -12.59 10.17
CA TRP A 235 8.46 -12.62 11.61
C TRP A 235 7.13 -12.35 12.31
N GLU A 236 6.74 -13.22 13.25
CA GLU A 236 5.60 -13.05 14.12
C GLU A 236 6.02 -12.54 15.49
N TYR A 237 5.48 -11.38 15.90
CA TYR A 237 5.66 -10.86 17.25
C TYR A 237 4.64 -11.51 18.20
N LYS A 238 5.14 -12.30 19.17
CA LYS A 238 4.30 -12.95 20.18
C LYS A 238 3.69 -11.93 21.14
N ASP A 239 2.50 -12.21 21.60
CA ASP A 239 1.74 -11.44 22.58
C ASP A 239 1.52 -9.96 22.18
N GLN A 240 1.66 -9.66 20.89
CA GLN A 240 1.38 -8.34 20.34
C GLN A 240 0.02 -8.31 19.64
N ARG A 241 -0.59 -7.11 19.65
CA ARG A 241 -1.86 -6.80 18.98
C ARG A 241 -1.63 -5.93 17.76
N HIS A 242 -2.70 -5.69 17.02
CA HIS A 242 -2.67 -4.72 15.90
C HIS A 242 -2.13 -3.36 16.36
N ALA A 243 -1.33 -2.72 15.51
CA ALA A 243 -0.73 -1.42 15.77
C ALA A 243 0.31 -1.41 16.93
N TYR A 244 1.05 -2.51 17.13
CA TYR A 244 2.10 -2.57 18.16
C TYR A 244 3.22 -1.53 17.96
N LEU A 245 3.43 -1.02 16.75
CA LEU A 245 4.38 0.07 16.50
C LEU A 245 3.91 1.43 17.06
N ASP A 246 2.61 1.61 17.28
CA ASP A 246 2.05 2.85 17.82
C ASP A 246 2.30 2.96 19.35
N SER A 247 2.58 1.84 20.01
CA SER A 247 2.62 1.79 21.48
C SER A 247 3.87 2.42 22.10
N GLY A 248 4.90 2.73 21.31
CA GLY A 248 6.09 3.47 21.78
C GLY A 248 6.84 2.81 22.95
N LYS A 249 6.68 1.48 23.17
CA LYS A 249 7.31 0.72 24.25
C LYS A 249 8.45 -0.12 23.75
#